data_9d7fad11d70decd9e1acef82980f19db
#
_entry.id   9d7fad11d70decd9e1acef82980f19db
#
_cell.length_a   1.000
_cell.length_b   1.000
_cell.length_c   1.000
_cell.angle_alpha   90.00
_cell.angle_beta   90.00
_cell.angle_gamma   90.00
#
_symmetry.space_group_name_H-M   'P 1'
#
loop_
_entity.id
_entity.type
_entity.pdbx_description
1 polymer ?
#
loop_
_entity_poly.entity_id
_entity_poly.type
_entity_poly.pdbx_seq_one_letter_code
_entity_poly.pdbx_strand_id
1 'polypeptide(L)'
;MDRLKIDTCPLCGGQQLEHALTCTDFYASGETFDVVRCAHCGFLMTQNVPVEAEIGKYYETPDYISHSDTQKGLMNRVYHWVRQYMLSQKARLVKQASKMPKGTILDYGTGTGYFANTMVRKGWIVKAIEKSPQARTFAKKHFGLDVDAETALPHY
;
A
#
# COMPACT_ATOMS: atom_id res chain seq x y z
N MET A 1 -2.27 -3.61 -25.08
CA MET A 1 -2.56 -3.58 -23.65
C MET A 1 -3.73 -2.66 -23.43
N ASP A 2 -4.77 -3.16 -22.78
CA ASP A 2 -5.96 -2.35 -22.53
C ASP A 2 -5.64 -1.35 -21.41
N ARG A 3 -5.95 -0.07 -21.68
CA ARG A 3 -5.72 1.04 -20.75
C ARG A 3 -7.05 1.67 -20.38
N LEU A 4 -7.24 1.89 -19.10
CA LEU A 4 -8.41 2.60 -18.60
C LEU A 4 -8.15 4.11 -18.67
N LYS A 5 -8.94 4.81 -19.51
CA LYS A 5 -8.98 6.26 -19.54
C LYS A 5 -10.04 6.77 -18.58
N ILE A 6 -9.67 7.71 -17.74
CA ILE A 6 -10.57 8.33 -16.77
C ILE A 6 -11.00 9.69 -17.32
N ASP A 7 -12.26 9.81 -17.71
CA ASP A 7 -12.81 11.05 -18.29
C ASP A 7 -13.53 11.95 -17.27
N THR A 8 -13.76 11.41 -16.06
CA THR A 8 -14.48 12.13 -15.00
C THR A 8 -13.73 12.00 -13.68
N CYS A 9 -13.54 13.09 -12.98
CA CYS A 9 -12.88 13.11 -11.68
C CYS A 9 -13.66 12.24 -10.67
N PRO A 10 -13.05 11.19 -10.09
CA PRO A 10 -13.75 10.31 -9.15
C PRO A 10 -14.10 10.98 -7.81
N LEU A 11 -13.49 12.13 -7.51
CA LEU A 11 -13.72 12.85 -6.25
C LEU A 11 -14.90 13.82 -6.34
N CYS A 12 -15.04 14.54 -7.45
CA CYS A 12 -16.03 15.64 -7.54
C CYS A 12 -16.93 15.57 -8.78
N GLY A 13 -16.76 14.59 -9.68
CA GLY A 13 -17.52 14.47 -10.91
C GLY A 13 -17.14 15.47 -12.02
N GLY A 14 -16.14 16.32 -11.81
CA GLY A 14 -15.68 17.28 -12.81
C GLY A 14 -15.08 16.60 -14.04
N GLN A 15 -15.36 17.12 -15.25
CA GLN A 15 -14.91 16.54 -16.52
C GLN A 15 -13.70 17.25 -17.12
N GLN A 16 -13.33 18.41 -16.59
CA GLN A 16 -12.18 19.16 -17.07
C GLN A 16 -10.92 18.66 -16.37
N LEU A 17 -10.16 17.83 -17.10
CA LEU A 17 -8.91 17.23 -16.63
C LEU A 17 -7.75 17.80 -17.45
N GLU A 18 -6.78 18.42 -16.76
CA GLU A 18 -5.63 19.08 -17.35
C GLU A 18 -4.37 18.26 -17.11
N HIS A 19 -3.51 18.12 -18.12
CA HIS A 19 -2.22 17.48 -17.96
C HIS A 19 -1.38 18.23 -16.91
N ALA A 20 -0.88 17.51 -15.91
CA ALA A 20 -0.04 18.07 -14.85
C ALA A 20 1.44 17.71 -15.05
N LEU A 21 1.73 16.44 -15.28
CA LEU A 21 3.09 15.94 -15.55
C LEU A 21 3.04 14.56 -16.18
N THR A 22 4.15 14.14 -16.79
CA THR A 22 4.38 12.77 -17.24
C THR A 22 5.52 12.18 -16.41
N CYS A 23 5.36 10.97 -15.89
CA CYS A 23 6.39 10.27 -15.13
C CYS A 23 6.66 8.87 -15.68
N THR A 24 7.88 8.42 -15.55
CA THR A 24 8.32 7.07 -15.94
C THR A 24 8.36 6.18 -14.70
N ASP A 25 7.80 4.99 -14.80
CA ASP A 25 7.97 3.95 -13.79
C ASP A 25 9.35 3.29 -13.97
N PHE A 26 10.35 3.82 -13.31
CA PHE A 26 11.71 3.27 -13.33
C PHE A 26 11.86 2.01 -12.48
N TYR A 27 10.85 1.64 -11.71
CA TYR A 27 10.95 0.56 -10.75
C TYR A 27 10.52 -0.79 -11.32
N ALA A 28 9.37 -0.84 -12.01
CA ALA A 28 8.77 -2.11 -12.43
C ALA A 28 8.73 -2.26 -13.96
N SER A 29 8.09 -1.32 -14.67
CA SER A 29 7.71 -1.52 -16.06
C SER A 29 8.56 -0.75 -17.08
N GLY A 30 9.21 0.33 -16.69
CA GLY A 30 9.83 1.29 -17.60
C GLY A 30 8.83 2.11 -18.43
N GLU A 31 7.54 1.92 -18.22
CA GLU A 31 6.49 2.63 -18.96
C GLU A 31 6.29 4.05 -18.43
N THR A 32 5.75 4.93 -19.28
CA THR A 32 5.41 6.30 -18.92
C THR A 32 3.92 6.45 -18.66
N PHE A 33 3.59 7.25 -17.66
CA PHE A 33 2.22 7.54 -17.26
C PHE A 33 2.01 9.05 -17.15
N ASP A 34 0.87 9.51 -17.65
CA ASP A 34 0.46 10.89 -17.46
C ASP A 34 -0.32 11.05 -16.16
N VAL A 35 -0.02 12.13 -15.45
CA VAL A 35 -0.80 12.57 -14.29
C VAL A 35 -1.60 13.80 -14.72
N VAL A 36 -2.89 13.75 -14.47
CA VAL A 36 -3.80 14.87 -14.76
C VAL A 36 -4.35 15.46 -13.46
N ARG A 37 -4.67 16.74 -13.53
CA ARG A 37 -5.32 17.46 -12.45
C ARG A 37 -6.76 17.82 -12.84
N CYS A 38 -7.69 17.59 -11.94
CA CYS A 38 -9.04 18.10 -12.08
C CYS A 38 -9.05 19.63 -11.88
N ALA A 39 -9.51 20.37 -12.87
CA ALA A 39 -9.59 21.84 -12.79
C ALA A 39 -10.57 22.31 -11.70
N HIS A 40 -11.58 21.50 -11.35
CA HIS A 40 -12.60 21.88 -10.38
C HIS A 40 -12.14 21.71 -8.93
N CYS A 41 -11.53 20.57 -8.56
CA CYS A 41 -11.17 20.28 -7.16
C CYS A 41 -9.66 20.13 -6.91
N GLY A 42 -8.83 20.19 -7.95
CA GLY A 42 -7.38 20.05 -7.82
C GLY A 42 -6.88 18.62 -7.63
N PHE A 43 -7.77 17.61 -7.61
CA PHE A 43 -7.37 16.20 -7.44
C PHE A 43 -6.46 15.76 -8.58
N LEU A 44 -5.34 15.13 -8.22
CA LEU A 44 -4.38 14.56 -9.16
C LEU A 44 -4.59 13.06 -9.30
N MET A 45 -4.59 12.55 -10.53
CA MET A 45 -4.73 11.12 -10.80
C MET A 45 -3.93 10.69 -12.03
N THR A 46 -3.47 9.45 -12.01
CA THR A 46 -2.81 8.84 -13.16
C THR A 46 -3.82 8.51 -14.25
N GLN A 47 -3.48 8.82 -15.50
CA GLN A 47 -4.25 8.47 -16.68
C GLN A 47 -3.73 7.22 -17.37
N ASN A 48 -4.58 6.64 -18.23
CA ASN A 48 -4.22 5.48 -19.03
C ASN A 48 -3.64 4.33 -18.19
N VAL A 49 -4.25 4.14 -17.00
CA VAL A 49 -3.82 3.09 -16.08
C VAL A 49 -4.11 1.70 -16.65
N PRO A 50 -3.31 0.67 -16.33
CA PRO A 50 -3.62 -0.71 -16.71
C PRO A 50 -4.98 -1.13 -16.16
N VAL A 51 -5.67 -1.98 -16.91
CA VAL A 51 -6.90 -2.62 -16.41
C VAL A 51 -6.60 -3.53 -15.22
N GLU A 52 -7.60 -3.81 -14.37
CA GLU A 52 -7.46 -4.59 -13.14
C GLU A 52 -6.74 -5.94 -13.35
N ALA A 53 -7.02 -6.61 -14.48
CA ALA A 53 -6.38 -7.89 -14.81
C ALA A 53 -4.87 -7.79 -15.08
N GLU A 54 -4.37 -6.62 -15.46
CA GLU A 54 -2.97 -6.39 -15.80
C GLU A 54 -2.17 -5.65 -14.73
N ILE A 55 -2.85 -5.02 -13.77
CA ILE A 55 -2.18 -4.18 -12.78
C ILE A 55 -1.24 -4.98 -11.87
N GLY A 56 -1.51 -6.27 -11.67
CA GLY A 56 -0.71 -7.16 -10.82
C GLY A 56 0.78 -7.18 -11.19
N LYS A 57 1.11 -7.17 -12.50
CA LYS A 57 2.49 -7.23 -12.99
C LYS A 57 3.38 -6.07 -12.52
N TYR A 58 2.78 -4.90 -12.22
CA TYR A 58 3.51 -3.73 -11.72
C TYR A 58 3.89 -3.86 -10.24
N TYR A 59 3.31 -4.82 -9.54
CA TYR A 59 3.58 -5.14 -8.14
C TYR A 59 4.35 -6.45 -7.95
N GLU A 60 4.56 -7.25 -9.02
CA GLU A 60 5.29 -8.53 -8.99
C GLU A 60 6.80 -8.34 -9.21
N THR A 61 7.39 -7.32 -8.62
CA THR A 61 8.83 -7.13 -8.69
C THR A 61 9.53 -7.97 -7.61
N PRO A 62 10.70 -8.59 -7.91
CA PRO A 62 11.46 -9.35 -6.91
C PRO A 62 11.74 -8.55 -5.65
N ASP A 63 11.91 -7.25 -5.78
CA ASP A 63 12.19 -6.34 -4.68
C ASP A 63 10.97 -6.05 -3.79
N TYR A 64 9.75 -6.13 -4.31
CA TYR A 64 8.54 -5.93 -3.51
C TYR A 64 8.42 -6.95 -2.37
N ILE A 65 8.87 -8.18 -2.62
CA ILE A 65 8.86 -9.27 -1.64
C ILE A 65 10.20 -9.35 -0.89
N SER A 66 11.34 -9.03 -1.56
CA SER A 66 12.69 -9.23 -1.03
C SER A 66 13.17 -8.13 -0.07
N HIS A 67 12.51 -6.99 0.00
CA HIS A 67 12.83 -5.97 1.01
C HIS A 67 12.68 -6.45 2.45
N SER A 68 12.26 -7.70 2.65
CA SER A 68 11.98 -8.17 3.98
C SER A 68 13.13 -8.86 4.70
N ASP A 69 14.10 -9.61 4.08
CA ASP A 69 14.96 -10.39 4.97
C ASP A 69 16.29 -10.98 4.41
N THR A 70 16.80 -10.64 3.23
CA THR A 70 17.90 -11.41 2.64
C THR A 70 19.32 -10.81 2.69
N GLN A 71 19.51 -9.63 3.25
CA GLN A 71 20.86 -9.05 3.37
C GLN A 71 21.47 -9.28 4.76
N LYS A 72 22.49 -10.14 4.84
CA LYS A 72 23.33 -10.31 6.04
C LYS A 72 24.35 -9.16 6.09
N GLY A 73 24.49 -8.51 7.27
CA GLY A 73 25.52 -7.52 7.51
C GLY A 73 25.07 -6.30 8.31
N LEU A 74 25.98 -5.34 8.48
CA LEU A 74 25.76 -4.12 9.26
C LEU A 74 24.60 -3.28 8.67
N MET A 75 24.50 -3.20 7.35
CA MET A 75 23.41 -2.48 6.65
C MET A 75 22.04 -3.05 6.98
N ASN A 76 21.93 -4.38 7.13
CA ASN A 76 20.66 -5.00 7.51
C ASN A 76 20.24 -4.61 8.95
N ARG A 77 21.19 -4.50 9.88
CA ARG A 77 20.90 -4.05 11.25
C ARG A 77 20.39 -2.61 11.25
N VAL A 78 21.00 -1.71 10.48
CA VAL A 78 20.56 -0.32 10.33
C VAL A 78 19.15 -0.28 9.69
N TYR A 79 18.90 -1.05 8.64
CA TYR A 79 17.59 -1.15 8.01
C TYR A 79 16.51 -1.62 8.99
N HIS A 80 16.77 -2.66 9.77
CA HIS A 80 15.84 -3.16 10.78
C HIS A 80 15.56 -2.11 11.88
N TRP A 81 16.59 -1.38 12.30
CA TRP A 81 16.44 -0.32 13.28
C TRP A 81 15.58 0.83 12.75
N VAL A 82 15.86 1.31 11.53
CA VAL A 82 15.06 2.35 10.85
C VAL A 82 13.62 1.89 10.68
N ARG A 83 13.41 0.65 10.22
CA ARG A 83 12.07 0.07 10.08
C ARG A 83 11.31 0.07 11.41
N GLN A 84 11.93 -0.38 12.49
CA GLN A 84 11.29 -0.39 13.82
C GLN A 84 10.95 1.03 14.30
N TYR A 85 11.84 1.98 14.08
CA TYR A 85 11.57 3.38 14.36
C TYR A 85 10.36 3.90 13.58
N MET A 86 10.32 3.69 12.26
CA MET A 86 9.23 4.12 11.41
C MET A 86 7.88 3.47 11.78
N LEU A 87 7.89 2.17 12.08
CA LEU A 87 6.69 1.46 12.56
C LEU A 87 6.18 2.03 13.88
N SER A 88 7.08 2.39 14.79
CA SER A 88 6.73 3.02 16.05
C SER A 88 6.11 4.41 15.84
N GLN A 89 6.66 5.21 14.90
CA GLN A 89 6.10 6.52 14.55
C GLN A 89 4.71 6.39 13.92
N LYS A 90 4.52 5.43 12.98
CA LYS A 90 3.20 5.14 12.40
C LYS A 90 2.16 4.76 13.47
N ALA A 91 2.53 3.88 14.39
CA ALA A 91 1.64 3.49 15.48
C ALA A 91 1.31 4.67 16.42
N ARG A 92 2.28 5.56 16.66
CA ARG A 92 2.05 6.80 17.43
C ARG A 92 1.07 7.74 16.71
N LEU A 93 1.24 7.90 15.39
CA LEU A 93 0.35 8.70 14.56
C LEU A 93 -1.09 8.18 14.62
N VAL A 94 -1.29 6.86 14.48
CA VAL A 94 -2.63 6.24 14.61
C VAL A 94 -3.24 6.54 15.96
N LYS A 95 -2.49 6.36 17.06
CA LYS A 95 -2.96 6.67 18.42
C LYS A 95 -3.35 8.15 18.58
N GLN A 96 -2.57 9.06 18.01
CA GLN A 96 -2.84 10.50 18.05
C GLN A 96 -4.07 10.88 17.23
N ALA A 97 -4.17 10.35 15.99
CA ALA A 97 -5.28 10.66 15.09
C ALA A 97 -6.61 10.09 15.59
N SER A 98 -6.60 8.85 16.10
CA SER A 98 -7.80 8.21 16.65
C SER A 98 -8.21 8.72 18.02
N LYS A 99 -7.30 9.39 18.76
CA LYS A 99 -7.44 9.78 20.16
C LYS A 99 -7.73 8.58 21.10
N MET A 100 -7.43 7.37 20.65
CA MET A 100 -7.65 6.14 21.41
C MET A 100 -6.31 5.50 21.81
N PRO A 101 -6.16 5.01 23.03
CA PRO A 101 -4.95 4.29 23.44
C PRO A 101 -4.86 2.90 22.81
N LYS A 102 -6.01 2.27 22.53
CA LYS A 102 -6.20 0.96 21.90
C LYS A 102 -7.59 0.93 21.24
N GLY A 103 -7.79 0.03 20.30
CA GLY A 103 -9.07 -0.12 19.60
C GLY A 103 -8.98 -1.18 18.52
N THR A 104 -9.93 -1.18 17.61
CA THR A 104 -9.91 -2.00 16.39
C THR A 104 -9.42 -1.13 15.23
N ILE A 105 -8.53 -1.70 14.41
CA ILE A 105 -8.00 -1.06 13.21
C ILE A 105 -8.10 -2.02 12.03
N LEU A 106 -8.48 -1.50 10.87
CA LEU A 106 -8.34 -2.17 9.58
C LEU A 106 -7.07 -1.67 8.90
N ASP A 107 -6.15 -2.59 8.60
CA ASP A 107 -4.92 -2.34 7.83
C ASP A 107 -5.12 -2.88 6.42
N TYR A 108 -5.52 -2.01 5.50
CA TYR A 108 -5.76 -2.35 4.10
C TYR A 108 -4.47 -2.22 3.28
N GLY A 109 -4.07 -3.31 2.61
CA GLY A 109 -2.77 -3.41 1.96
C GLY A 109 -1.63 -3.60 2.95
N THR A 110 -1.83 -4.49 3.95
CA THR A 110 -0.86 -4.69 5.05
C THR A 110 0.50 -5.23 4.60
N GLY A 111 0.61 -5.68 3.34
CA GLY A 111 1.82 -6.31 2.81
C GLY A 111 2.24 -7.52 3.63
N THR A 112 3.51 -7.57 4.02
CA THR A 112 4.06 -8.65 4.86
C THR A 112 3.68 -8.57 6.35
N GLY A 113 2.81 -7.63 6.74
CA GLY A 113 2.20 -7.58 8.06
C GLY A 113 3.04 -6.95 9.18
N TYR A 114 4.16 -6.30 8.89
CA TYR A 114 5.02 -5.69 9.93
C TYR A 114 4.29 -4.60 10.73
N PHE A 115 3.49 -3.77 10.06
CA PHE A 115 2.73 -2.72 10.75
C PHE A 115 1.59 -3.33 11.56
N ALA A 116 0.81 -4.23 10.96
CA ALA A 116 -0.24 -4.98 11.64
C ALA A 116 0.28 -5.66 12.91
N ASN A 117 1.41 -6.38 12.82
CA ASN A 117 2.06 -7.00 13.98
C ASN A 117 2.48 -5.97 15.05
N THR A 118 2.98 -4.82 14.63
CA THR A 118 3.35 -3.74 15.57
C THR A 118 2.13 -3.24 16.34
N MET A 119 0.98 -3.11 15.67
CA MET A 119 -0.28 -2.68 16.29
C MET A 119 -0.82 -3.76 17.26
N VAL A 120 -0.78 -5.04 16.87
CA VAL A 120 -1.15 -6.16 17.75
C VAL A 120 -0.28 -6.15 19.02
N ARG A 121 1.04 -6.02 18.88
CA ARG A 121 1.97 -5.94 20.03
C ARG A 121 1.72 -4.73 20.94
N LYS A 122 1.11 -3.68 20.41
CA LYS A 122 0.67 -2.51 21.18
C LYS A 122 -0.75 -2.65 21.74
N GLY A 123 -1.37 -3.82 21.57
CA GLY A 123 -2.67 -4.17 22.17
C GLY A 123 -3.86 -3.71 21.36
N TRP A 124 -3.70 -3.45 20.07
CA TRP A 124 -4.81 -3.20 19.14
C TRP A 124 -5.38 -4.52 18.62
N ILE A 125 -6.68 -4.54 18.34
CA ILE A 125 -7.33 -5.59 17.55
C ILE A 125 -7.15 -5.20 16.09
N VAL A 126 -6.37 -6.01 15.35
CA VAL A 126 -6.06 -5.72 13.95
C VAL A 126 -6.83 -6.64 13.05
N LYS A 127 -7.55 -6.06 12.10
CA LYS A 127 -8.06 -6.70 10.91
C LYS A 127 -7.16 -6.29 9.77
N ALA A 128 -6.69 -7.23 8.96
CA ALA A 128 -5.71 -6.96 7.92
C ALA A 128 -6.16 -7.57 6.59
N ILE A 129 -5.99 -6.81 5.52
CA ILE A 129 -6.31 -7.22 4.14
C ILE A 129 -5.07 -7.04 3.28
N GLU A 130 -4.78 -8.04 2.44
CA GLU A 130 -3.68 -7.97 1.46
C GLU A 130 -4.01 -8.77 0.20
N LYS A 131 -3.75 -8.18 -0.97
CA LYS A 131 -4.02 -8.80 -2.27
C LYS A 131 -3.06 -9.97 -2.55
N SER A 132 -1.77 -9.81 -2.23
CA SER A 132 -0.73 -10.81 -2.50
C SER A 132 -0.84 -12.04 -1.61
N PRO A 133 -1.08 -13.25 -2.17
CA PRO A 133 -1.09 -14.50 -1.38
C PRO A 133 0.26 -14.78 -0.69
N GLN A 134 1.36 -14.41 -1.35
CA GLN A 134 2.71 -14.60 -0.81
C GLN A 134 2.93 -13.75 0.43
N ALA A 135 2.51 -12.47 0.40
CA ALA A 135 2.60 -11.57 1.53
C ALA A 135 1.72 -12.05 2.71
N ARG A 136 0.50 -12.55 2.44
CA ARG A 136 -0.37 -13.15 3.47
C ARG A 136 0.27 -14.37 4.11
N THR A 137 0.86 -15.25 3.29
CA THR A 137 1.57 -16.44 3.78
C THR A 137 2.76 -16.06 4.66
N PHE A 138 3.51 -15.03 4.26
CA PHE A 138 4.62 -14.49 5.07
C PHE A 138 4.12 -13.99 6.43
N ALA A 139 3.08 -13.15 6.44
CA ALA A 139 2.49 -12.60 7.67
C ALA A 139 2.03 -13.71 8.64
N LYS A 140 1.38 -14.73 8.12
CA LYS A 140 0.96 -15.91 8.91
C LYS A 140 2.15 -16.65 9.49
N LYS A 141 3.16 -16.97 8.67
CA LYS A 141 4.33 -17.75 9.07
C LYS A 141 5.20 -17.02 10.11
N HIS A 142 5.41 -15.70 9.94
CA HIS A 142 6.36 -14.96 10.76
C HIS A 142 5.73 -14.30 11.98
N PHE A 143 4.45 -13.93 11.91
CA PHE A 143 3.77 -13.19 12.97
C PHE A 143 2.52 -13.87 13.52
N GLY A 144 2.09 -14.99 12.91
CA GLY A 144 0.84 -15.65 13.29
C GLY A 144 -0.42 -14.83 12.91
N LEU A 145 -0.28 -13.82 12.07
CA LEU A 145 -1.38 -12.96 11.66
C LEU A 145 -2.27 -13.66 10.63
N ASP A 146 -3.57 -13.60 10.87
CA ASP A 146 -4.58 -13.95 9.87
C ASP A 146 -4.85 -12.68 9.05
N VAL A 147 -4.51 -12.75 7.76
CA VAL A 147 -4.66 -11.66 6.81
C VAL A 147 -5.60 -12.11 5.71
N ASP A 148 -6.69 -11.38 5.54
CA ASP A 148 -7.72 -11.72 4.57
C ASP A 148 -7.35 -11.26 3.16
N ALA A 149 -7.95 -11.90 2.15
CA ALA A 149 -7.87 -11.44 0.78
C ALA A 149 -8.73 -10.18 0.57
N GLU A 150 -8.44 -9.41 -0.47
CA GLU A 150 -9.18 -8.19 -0.80
C GLU A 150 -10.69 -8.43 -1.00
N THR A 151 -11.07 -9.63 -1.46
CA THR A 151 -12.46 -10.06 -1.61
C THR A 151 -13.25 -10.08 -0.30
N ALA A 152 -12.59 -10.07 0.85
CA ALA A 152 -13.24 -10.01 2.16
C ALA A 152 -13.67 -8.60 2.56
N LEU A 153 -13.23 -7.54 1.85
CA LEU A 153 -13.51 -6.14 2.19
C LEU A 153 -15.00 -5.84 2.40
N PRO A 154 -15.96 -6.36 1.59
CA PRO A 154 -17.38 -6.09 1.80
C PRO A 154 -17.96 -6.61 3.13
N HIS A 155 -17.21 -7.42 3.85
CA HIS A 155 -17.63 -8.03 5.13
C HIS A 155 -17.10 -7.31 6.38
N TYR A 156 -16.42 -6.14 6.20
CA TYR A 156 -15.83 -5.35 7.29
C TYR A 156 -16.68 -4.15 7.71
#